data_3ed74099e1740af5307cb1f4264eb86b
#
_entry.id   3ed74099e1740af5307cb1f4264eb86b
#
_cell.length_a   1.000
_cell.length_b   1.000
_cell.length_c   1.000
_cell.angle_alpha   90.00
_cell.angle_beta   90.00
_cell.angle_gamma   90.00
#
_symmetry.space_group_name_H-M   'P 1'
#
loop_
_entity.id
_entity.type
_entity.pdbx_description
1 polymer ?
#
loop_
_entity_poly.entity_id
_entity_poly.type
_entity_poly.pdbx_seq_one_letter_code
_entity_poly.pdbx_strand_id
1 'polypeptide(L)'
;MREFRGYLSLQRGLSPHTVAAYTDDVKKLLDYLLDEHVQLRDVTYEMLENFAAALYDLGIAVASRKRVLCGIKTFFRFLRTSGFIEHDPARLLQTPHLGRTLPDVLSVEEIDMLIGAIDPSTAEAERNHAIIETLYGCGLRVSELINLEITRVSFDDEYIIVNGKGNKERMVPVSRVALDNIAAYLHGSRGMVPEKPGAANILFLNRRGNRLSRQMVFIMIKRLAEAAGIRKRISPHTLRHSFA
;
A
#
# COMPACT_ATOMS: atom_id res chain seq x y z
N MET A 1 -4.00 3.40 -25.56
CA MET A 1 -3.45 3.46 -24.19
C MET A 1 -3.51 4.85 -23.55
N ARG A 2 -3.16 5.94 -24.24
CA ARG A 2 -3.25 7.32 -23.69
C ARG A 2 -4.68 7.67 -23.28
N GLU A 3 -5.65 7.42 -24.12
CA GLU A 3 -7.09 7.68 -23.87
C GLU A 3 -7.62 6.84 -22.71
N PHE A 4 -7.24 5.56 -22.61
CA PHE A 4 -7.61 4.71 -21.50
C PHE A 4 -7.08 5.25 -20.16
N ARG A 5 -5.84 5.76 -20.12
CA ARG A 5 -5.31 6.44 -18.92
C ARG A 5 -6.15 7.67 -18.56
N GLY A 6 -6.52 8.47 -19.56
CA GLY A 6 -7.42 9.61 -19.37
C GLY A 6 -8.77 9.19 -18.79
N TYR A 7 -9.37 8.13 -19.34
CA TYR A 7 -10.62 7.55 -18.83
C TYR A 7 -10.49 7.11 -17.36
N LEU A 8 -9.41 6.38 -17.01
CA LEU A 8 -9.21 5.91 -15.64
C LEU A 8 -9.01 7.06 -14.64
N SER A 9 -8.25 8.10 -15.02
CA SER A 9 -7.94 9.21 -14.12
C SER A 9 -9.07 10.23 -14.03
N LEU A 10 -9.63 10.66 -15.15
CA LEU A 10 -10.58 11.78 -15.22
C LEU A 10 -12.03 11.31 -15.01
N GLN A 11 -12.46 10.25 -15.70
CA GLN A 11 -13.84 9.79 -15.62
C GLN A 11 -14.08 8.82 -14.45
N ARG A 12 -13.09 7.97 -14.15
CA ARG A 12 -13.20 6.99 -13.04
C ARG A 12 -12.62 7.48 -11.73
N GLY A 13 -11.90 8.60 -11.70
CA GLY A 13 -11.28 9.17 -10.50
C GLY A 13 -10.29 8.24 -9.79
N LEU A 14 -9.63 7.34 -10.54
CA LEU A 14 -8.73 6.35 -9.94
C LEU A 14 -7.39 6.96 -9.57
N SER A 15 -6.79 6.45 -8.50
CA SER A 15 -5.47 6.90 -8.05
C SER A 15 -4.39 6.63 -9.11
N PRO A 16 -3.29 7.44 -9.17
CA PRO A 16 -2.19 7.22 -10.11
C PRO A 16 -1.62 5.80 -10.06
N HIS A 17 -1.54 5.19 -8.87
CA HIS A 17 -1.10 3.81 -8.69
C HIS A 17 -2.06 2.79 -9.33
N THR A 18 -3.38 3.01 -9.21
CA THR A 18 -4.37 2.13 -9.85
C THR A 18 -4.35 2.29 -11.36
N VAL A 19 -4.19 3.53 -11.85
CA VAL A 19 -4.05 3.83 -13.29
C VAL A 19 -2.82 3.12 -13.86
N ALA A 20 -1.66 3.22 -13.20
CA ALA A 20 -0.46 2.52 -13.61
C ALA A 20 -0.66 1.01 -13.62
N ALA A 21 -1.21 0.43 -12.54
CA ALA A 21 -1.44 -1.01 -12.43
C ALA A 21 -2.37 -1.53 -13.54
N TYR A 22 -3.50 -0.88 -13.79
CA TYR A 22 -4.43 -1.28 -14.85
C TYR A 22 -3.83 -1.11 -16.24
N THR A 23 -3.03 -0.06 -16.44
CA THR A 23 -2.29 0.14 -17.70
C THR A 23 -1.33 -0.99 -17.97
N ASP A 24 -0.57 -1.42 -16.96
CA ASP A 24 0.39 -2.52 -17.08
C ASP A 24 -0.31 -3.89 -17.24
N ASP A 25 -1.48 -4.05 -16.62
CA ASP A 25 -2.30 -5.26 -16.80
C ASP A 25 -2.85 -5.38 -18.22
N VAL A 26 -3.32 -4.27 -18.80
CA VAL A 26 -3.79 -4.23 -20.20
C VAL A 26 -2.63 -4.47 -21.17
N LYS A 27 -1.42 -3.96 -20.89
CA LYS A 27 -0.25 -4.29 -21.73
C LYS A 27 0.01 -5.79 -21.80
N LYS A 28 -0.07 -6.51 -20.67
CA LYS A 28 0.10 -7.97 -20.66
C LYS A 28 -0.90 -8.68 -21.59
N LEU A 29 -2.15 -8.21 -21.60
CA LEU A 29 -3.14 -8.73 -22.54
C LEU A 29 -2.77 -8.39 -24.00
N LEU A 30 -2.35 -7.14 -24.26
CA LEU A 30 -2.00 -6.73 -25.62
C LEU A 30 -0.77 -7.50 -26.15
N ASP A 31 0.21 -7.77 -25.30
CA ASP A 31 1.39 -8.56 -25.63
C ASP A 31 0.95 -10.02 -25.96
N TYR A 32 0.10 -10.62 -25.11
CA TYR A 32 -0.47 -11.95 -25.38
C TYR A 32 -1.25 -12.02 -26.69
N LEU A 33 -2.11 -11.03 -26.97
CA LEU A 33 -2.87 -10.99 -28.24
C LEU A 33 -1.96 -10.80 -29.46
N LEU A 34 -0.84 -10.08 -29.31
CA LEU A 34 0.15 -9.92 -30.35
C LEU A 34 0.84 -11.25 -30.67
N ASP A 35 1.22 -12.02 -29.66
CA ASP A 35 1.82 -13.34 -29.80
C ASP A 35 0.85 -14.33 -30.48
N GLU A 36 -0.45 -14.23 -30.17
CA GLU A 36 -1.52 -15.03 -30.81
C GLU A 36 -1.97 -14.49 -32.17
N HIS A 37 -1.37 -13.41 -32.67
CA HIS A 37 -1.73 -12.73 -33.93
C HIS A 37 -3.21 -12.28 -34.00
N VAL A 38 -3.82 -11.94 -32.86
CA VAL A 38 -5.22 -11.53 -32.75
C VAL A 38 -5.33 -10.01 -32.69
N GLN A 39 -6.24 -9.43 -33.50
CA GLN A 39 -6.56 -8.02 -33.41
C GLN A 39 -7.51 -7.73 -32.25
N LEU A 40 -7.37 -6.56 -31.62
CA LEU A 40 -8.16 -6.19 -30.45
C LEU A 40 -9.70 -6.21 -30.68
N ARG A 41 -10.14 -5.98 -31.94
CA ARG A 41 -11.55 -6.02 -32.30
C ARG A 41 -12.13 -7.43 -32.40
N ASP A 42 -11.26 -8.41 -32.62
CA ASP A 42 -11.64 -9.80 -32.86
C ASP A 42 -11.52 -10.65 -31.58
N VAL A 43 -11.22 -10.01 -30.44
CA VAL A 43 -11.09 -10.69 -29.15
C VAL A 43 -12.44 -11.25 -28.72
N THR A 44 -12.47 -12.55 -28.47
CA THR A 44 -13.64 -13.28 -27.97
C THR A 44 -13.56 -13.54 -26.47
N TYR A 45 -14.66 -13.94 -25.87
CA TYR A 45 -14.70 -14.40 -24.48
C TYR A 45 -13.74 -15.57 -24.24
N GLU A 46 -13.72 -16.56 -25.14
CA GLU A 46 -12.87 -17.76 -25.04
C GLU A 46 -11.38 -17.40 -25.03
N MET A 47 -10.95 -16.44 -25.86
CA MET A 47 -9.57 -15.95 -25.85
C MET A 47 -9.20 -15.31 -24.51
N LEU A 48 -10.13 -14.62 -23.86
CA LEU A 48 -9.90 -14.03 -22.54
C LEU A 48 -9.85 -15.10 -21.43
N GLU A 49 -10.60 -16.21 -21.57
CA GLU A 49 -10.46 -17.37 -20.67
C GLU A 49 -9.11 -18.04 -20.84
N ASN A 50 -8.65 -18.24 -22.10
CA ASN A 50 -7.32 -18.77 -22.38
C ASN A 50 -6.21 -17.88 -21.81
N PHE A 51 -6.33 -16.56 -21.94
CA PHE A 51 -5.42 -15.62 -21.28
C PHE A 51 -5.45 -15.76 -19.75
N ALA A 52 -6.63 -15.91 -19.15
CA ALA A 52 -6.76 -16.12 -17.71
C ALA A 52 -6.12 -17.44 -17.25
N ALA A 53 -6.22 -18.51 -18.06
CA ALA A 53 -5.54 -19.78 -17.84
C ALA A 53 -4.01 -19.63 -17.97
N ALA A 54 -3.51 -18.93 -18.99
CA ALA A 54 -2.09 -18.65 -19.15
C ALA A 54 -1.50 -17.89 -17.93
N LEU A 55 -2.24 -16.94 -17.37
CA LEU A 55 -1.83 -16.28 -16.12
C LEU A 55 -1.74 -17.24 -14.93
N TYR A 56 -2.56 -18.30 -14.93
CA TYR A 56 -2.50 -19.33 -13.90
C TYR A 56 -1.26 -20.22 -14.08
N ASP A 57 -1.00 -20.67 -15.29
CA ASP A 57 0.12 -21.55 -15.64
C ASP A 57 1.47 -20.87 -15.40
N LEU A 58 1.53 -19.55 -15.59
CA LEU A 58 2.68 -18.71 -15.21
C LEU A 58 2.88 -18.54 -13.68
N GLY A 59 2.07 -19.18 -12.84
CA GLY A 59 2.19 -19.13 -11.39
C GLY A 59 1.82 -17.78 -10.77
N ILE A 60 1.11 -16.91 -11.48
CA ILE A 60 0.72 -15.59 -10.95
C ILE A 60 -0.26 -15.77 -9.80
N ALA A 61 0.05 -15.14 -8.65
CA ALA A 61 -0.75 -15.22 -7.43
C ALA A 61 -2.23 -14.82 -7.68
N VAL A 62 -3.16 -15.51 -7.01
CA VAL A 62 -4.63 -15.34 -7.18
C VAL A 62 -5.08 -13.89 -7.08
N ALA A 63 -4.56 -13.14 -6.09
CA ALA A 63 -4.88 -11.71 -5.92
C ALA A 63 -4.41 -10.86 -7.11
N SER A 64 -3.24 -11.17 -7.68
CA SER A 64 -2.71 -10.49 -8.86
C SER A 64 -3.53 -10.82 -10.10
N ARG A 65 -3.89 -12.10 -10.31
CA ARG A 65 -4.78 -12.52 -11.40
C ARG A 65 -6.14 -11.82 -11.34
N LYS A 66 -6.75 -11.76 -10.15
CA LYS A 66 -8.00 -11.01 -9.94
C LYS A 66 -7.86 -9.56 -10.36
N ARG A 67 -6.76 -8.88 -9.96
CA ARG A 67 -6.52 -7.49 -10.32
C ARG A 67 -6.36 -7.32 -11.84
N VAL A 68 -5.57 -8.18 -12.48
CA VAL A 68 -5.36 -8.17 -13.95
C VAL A 68 -6.71 -8.28 -14.67
N LEU A 69 -7.53 -9.27 -14.32
CA LEU A 69 -8.83 -9.48 -14.97
C LEU A 69 -9.80 -8.31 -14.70
N CYS A 70 -9.76 -7.67 -13.52
CA CYS A 70 -10.51 -6.43 -13.26
C CYS A 70 -10.05 -5.27 -14.15
N GLY A 71 -8.74 -5.12 -14.37
CA GLY A 71 -8.17 -4.15 -15.30
C GLY A 71 -8.65 -4.36 -16.72
N ILE A 72 -8.62 -5.62 -17.20
CA ILE A 72 -9.10 -6.03 -18.53
C ILE A 72 -10.60 -5.75 -18.69
N LYS A 73 -11.45 -6.14 -17.73
CA LYS A 73 -12.88 -5.81 -17.75
C LYS A 73 -13.12 -4.31 -17.84
N THR A 74 -12.30 -3.51 -17.13
CA THR A 74 -12.39 -2.05 -17.20
C THR A 74 -11.96 -1.51 -18.56
N PHE A 75 -10.98 -2.13 -19.19
CA PHE A 75 -10.48 -1.76 -20.51
C PHE A 75 -11.51 -2.05 -21.61
N PHE A 76 -12.08 -3.25 -21.65
CA PHE A 76 -13.12 -3.57 -22.65
C PHE A 76 -14.39 -2.75 -22.46
N ARG A 77 -14.77 -2.44 -21.22
CA ARG A 77 -15.85 -1.48 -20.97
C ARG A 77 -15.54 -0.10 -21.55
N PHE A 78 -14.31 0.38 -21.38
CA PHE A 78 -13.86 1.65 -22.00
C PHE A 78 -13.96 1.57 -23.53
N LEU A 79 -13.44 0.51 -24.15
CA LEU A 79 -13.50 0.33 -25.61
C LEU A 79 -14.94 0.35 -26.15
N ARG A 80 -15.85 -0.31 -25.44
CA ARG A 80 -17.28 -0.31 -25.81
C ARG A 80 -17.89 1.08 -25.63
N THR A 81 -17.62 1.76 -24.54
CA THR A 81 -18.17 3.09 -24.27
C THR A 81 -17.65 4.14 -25.24
N SER A 82 -16.42 3.99 -25.72
CA SER A 82 -15.82 4.87 -26.75
C SER A 82 -16.19 4.49 -28.19
N GLY A 83 -17.04 3.48 -28.39
CA GLY A 83 -17.47 3.04 -29.71
C GLY A 83 -16.41 2.31 -30.53
N PHE A 84 -15.30 1.88 -29.89
CA PHE A 84 -14.24 1.13 -30.59
C PHE A 84 -14.64 -0.31 -30.87
N ILE A 85 -15.46 -0.92 -30.02
CA ILE A 85 -16.07 -2.24 -30.16
C ILE A 85 -17.58 -2.15 -29.89
N GLU A 86 -18.37 -3.01 -30.52
CA GLU A 86 -19.82 -3.07 -30.32
C GLU A 86 -20.17 -3.91 -29.08
N HIS A 87 -19.48 -5.03 -28.88
CA HIS A 87 -19.73 -5.97 -27.81
C HIS A 87 -18.52 -6.04 -26.86
N ASP A 88 -18.80 -6.18 -25.57
CA ASP A 88 -17.76 -6.33 -24.51
C ASP A 88 -17.51 -7.83 -24.24
N PRO A 89 -16.42 -8.41 -24.78
CA PRO A 89 -16.12 -9.83 -24.59
C PRO A 89 -15.74 -10.16 -23.12
N ALA A 90 -15.31 -9.16 -22.34
CA ALA A 90 -14.94 -9.35 -20.95
C ALA A 90 -16.13 -9.25 -19.97
N ARG A 91 -17.35 -8.98 -20.46
CA ARG A 91 -18.52 -8.75 -19.59
C ARG A 91 -18.77 -9.92 -18.63
N LEU A 92 -18.73 -11.16 -19.14
CA LEU A 92 -18.99 -12.39 -18.40
C LEU A 92 -17.73 -13.02 -17.79
N LEU A 93 -16.53 -12.48 -18.09
CA LEU A 93 -15.26 -13.02 -17.60
C LEU A 93 -15.28 -13.13 -16.08
N GLN A 94 -15.09 -14.33 -15.56
CA GLN A 94 -15.08 -14.55 -14.11
C GLN A 94 -13.72 -14.15 -13.51
N THR A 95 -13.76 -13.50 -12.36
CA THR A 95 -12.54 -13.21 -11.60
C THR A 95 -12.40 -14.23 -10.48
N PRO A 96 -11.18 -14.71 -10.18
CA PRO A 96 -10.96 -15.67 -9.11
C PRO A 96 -11.53 -15.18 -7.77
N HIS A 97 -12.20 -16.05 -7.04
CA HIS A 97 -12.59 -15.77 -5.67
C HIS A 97 -11.39 -15.87 -4.75
N LEU A 98 -11.12 -14.78 -4.04
CA LEU A 98 -10.20 -14.80 -2.90
C LEU A 98 -10.99 -15.34 -1.71
N GLY A 99 -10.61 -16.51 -1.20
CA GLY A 99 -11.12 -16.96 0.09
C GLY A 99 -10.90 -15.86 1.15
N ARG A 100 -11.87 -15.64 2.03
CA ARG A 100 -11.68 -14.75 3.17
C ARG A 100 -10.75 -15.45 4.16
N THR A 101 -9.47 -15.12 4.12
CA THR A 101 -8.59 -15.40 5.26
C THR A 101 -8.82 -14.31 6.29
N LEU A 102 -9.07 -14.71 7.54
CA LEU A 102 -9.08 -13.74 8.63
C LEU A 102 -7.69 -13.08 8.69
N PRO A 103 -7.63 -11.76 8.80
CA PRO A 103 -6.36 -11.08 8.93
C PRO A 103 -5.66 -11.54 10.20
N ASP A 104 -4.35 -11.76 10.12
CA ASP A 104 -3.54 -11.93 11.32
C ASP A 104 -3.64 -10.63 12.14
N VAL A 105 -3.94 -10.78 13.43
CA VAL A 105 -3.90 -9.71 14.42
C VAL A 105 -2.87 -10.05 15.49
N LEU A 106 -2.23 -9.03 16.06
CA LEU A 106 -1.32 -9.16 17.17
C LEU A 106 -2.07 -8.92 18.47
N SER A 107 -1.75 -9.69 19.50
CA SER A 107 -2.18 -9.39 20.85
C SER A 107 -1.36 -8.22 21.44
N VAL A 108 -1.79 -7.69 22.59
CA VAL A 108 -1.04 -6.63 23.30
C VAL A 108 0.36 -7.14 23.67
N GLU A 109 0.45 -8.37 24.16
CA GLU A 109 1.72 -9.00 24.54
C GLU A 109 2.66 -9.16 23.33
N GLU A 110 2.12 -9.47 22.14
CA GLU A 110 2.92 -9.55 20.92
C GLU A 110 3.41 -8.18 20.46
N ILE A 111 2.64 -7.12 20.71
CA ILE A 111 3.08 -5.73 20.48
C ILE A 111 4.20 -5.36 21.44
N ASP A 112 4.06 -5.68 22.73
CA ASP A 112 5.08 -5.45 23.74
C ASP A 112 6.37 -6.21 23.41
N MET A 113 6.27 -7.46 22.95
CA MET A 113 7.41 -8.24 22.47
C MET A 113 8.09 -7.59 21.27
N LEU A 114 7.29 -7.05 20.32
CA LEU A 114 7.82 -6.38 19.14
C LEU A 114 8.59 -5.10 19.51
N ILE A 115 8.07 -4.33 20.47
CA ILE A 115 8.70 -3.12 21.00
C ILE A 115 9.96 -3.50 21.79
N GLY A 116 9.89 -4.52 22.65
CA GLY A 116 11.01 -5.02 23.42
C GLY A 116 12.17 -5.59 22.59
N ALA A 117 11.91 -5.96 21.34
CA ALA A 117 12.93 -6.42 20.39
C ALA A 117 13.72 -5.26 19.74
N ILE A 118 13.37 -4.02 20.02
CA ILE A 118 14.13 -2.86 19.53
C ILE A 118 15.40 -2.72 20.35
N ASP A 119 16.55 -2.89 19.71
CA ASP A 119 17.85 -2.69 20.34
C ASP A 119 18.08 -1.20 20.63
N PRO A 120 18.10 -0.77 21.93
CA PRO A 120 18.21 0.63 22.31
C PRO A 120 19.58 1.24 21.96
N SER A 121 20.60 0.43 21.67
CA SER A 121 21.94 0.91 21.31
C SER A 121 22.01 1.42 19.86
N THR A 122 21.01 1.15 19.05
CA THR A 122 20.99 1.56 17.64
C THR A 122 20.54 3.01 17.48
N ALA A 123 21.11 3.70 16.52
CA ALA A 123 20.75 5.09 16.21
C ALA A 123 19.27 5.24 15.74
N GLU A 124 18.62 4.16 15.36
CA GLU A 124 17.22 4.16 14.93
C GLU A 124 16.25 3.71 16.02
N ALA A 125 16.70 3.40 17.21
CA ALA A 125 15.87 2.85 18.28
C ALA A 125 14.66 3.74 18.59
N GLU A 126 14.87 5.01 18.91
CA GLU A 126 13.80 5.97 19.20
C GLU A 126 12.82 6.12 18.04
N ARG A 127 13.35 6.23 16.82
CA ARG A 127 12.51 6.29 15.61
C ARG A 127 11.64 5.04 15.45
N ASN A 128 12.23 3.85 15.60
CA ASN A 128 11.53 2.61 15.40
C ASN A 128 10.46 2.42 16.48
N HIS A 129 10.74 2.82 17.71
CA HIS A 129 9.79 2.84 18.81
C HIS A 129 8.59 3.76 18.50
N ALA A 130 8.85 4.99 18.13
CA ALA A 130 7.82 5.95 17.75
C ALA A 130 6.99 5.47 16.53
N ILE A 131 7.61 4.78 15.55
CA ILE A 131 6.91 4.21 14.40
C ILE A 131 5.92 3.11 14.82
N ILE A 132 6.35 2.14 15.66
CA ILE A 132 5.49 1.03 16.09
C ILE A 132 4.32 1.57 16.90
N GLU A 133 4.59 2.45 17.88
CA GLU A 133 3.56 3.07 18.72
C GLU A 133 2.56 3.89 17.89
N THR A 134 3.03 4.65 16.90
CA THR A 134 2.15 5.44 16.04
C THR A 134 1.31 4.56 15.11
N LEU A 135 1.89 3.50 14.54
CA LEU A 135 1.15 2.58 13.68
C LEU A 135 0.07 1.81 14.45
N TYR A 136 0.41 1.32 15.63
CA TYR A 136 -0.50 0.57 16.48
C TYR A 136 -1.51 1.50 17.14
N GLY A 137 -1.06 2.52 17.87
CA GLY A 137 -1.93 3.39 18.66
C GLY A 137 -2.85 4.32 17.85
N CYS A 138 -2.54 4.57 16.56
CA CYS A 138 -3.36 5.41 15.69
C CYS A 138 -4.00 4.64 14.52
N GLY A 139 -3.69 3.35 14.36
CA GLY A 139 -4.18 2.55 13.26
C GLY A 139 -3.89 3.13 11.87
N LEU A 140 -2.73 3.77 11.67
CA LEU A 140 -2.38 4.43 10.42
C LEU A 140 -2.09 3.45 9.28
N ARG A 141 -2.33 3.88 8.03
CA ARG A 141 -1.71 3.23 6.88
C ARG A 141 -0.24 3.59 6.82
N VAL A 142 0.61 2.66 6.36
CA VAL A 142 2.04 2.93 6.19
C VAL A 142 2.32 4.17 5.31
N SER A 143 1.48 4.43 4.31
CA SER A 143 1.60 5.63 3.48
C SER A 143 1.25 6.92 4.21
N GLU A 144 0.36 6.87 5.19
CA GLU A 144 0.03 8.00 6.06
C GLU A 144 1.20 8.26 7.03
N LEU A 145 1.74 7.21 7.65
CA LEU A 145 2.89 7.31 8.55
C LEU A 145 4.12 7.95 7.89
N ILE A 146 4.55 7.44 6.73
CA ILE A 146 5.76 7.94 6.07
C ILE A 146 5.63 9.35 5.49
N ASN A 147 4.41 9.85 5.35
CA ASN A 147 4.11 11.22 4.91
C ASN A 147 3.66 12.13 6.07
N LEU A 148 3.69 11.63 7.30
CA LEU A 148 3.29 12.42 8.45
C LEU A 148 4.30 13.57 8.65
N GLU A 149 3.77 14.78 8.73
CA GLU A 149 4.51 16.00 8.93
C GLU A 149 4.57 16.36 10.43
N ILE A 150 5.68 16.94 10.88
CA ILE A 150 5.85 17.38 12.27
C ILE A 150 4.76 18.37 12.65
N THR A 151 4.46 19.33 11.77
CA THR A 151 3.42 20.36 11.99
C THR A 151 2.00 19.81 12.02
N ARG A 152 1.80 18.53 11.70
CA ARG A 152 0.51 17.83 11.74
C ARG A 152 0.30 17.01 13.00
N VAL A 153 1.21 17.12 13.99
CA VAL A 153 1.11 16.47 15.30
C VAL A 153 0.76 17.53 16.33
N SER A 154 -0.42 17.42 16.93
CA SER A 154 -0.81 18.22 18.09
C SER A 154 -0.49 17.44 19.37
N PHE A 155 0.49 17.89 20.13
CA PHE A 155 0.89 17.26 21.39
C PHE A 155 -0.06 17.64 22.54
N ASP A 156 -0.63 18.84 22.49
CA ASP A 156 -1.52 19.33 23.52
C ASP A 156 -2.95 18.76 23.40
N ASP A 157 -3.43 18.67 22.16
CA ASP A 157 -4.79 18.17 21.88
C ASP A 157 -4.84 16.66 21.56
N GLU A 158 -3.71 15.98 21.60
CA GLU A 158 -3.55 14.53 21.39
C GLU A 158 -4.16 14.00 20.09
N TYR A 159 -3.90 14.68 18.97
CA TYR A 159 -4.30 14.21 17.65
C TYR A 159 -3.21 14.44 16.58
N ILE A 160 -3.36 13.71 15.48
CA ILE A 160 -2.60 13.93 14.24
C ILE A 160 -3.57 14.15 13.08
N ILE A 161 -3.15 14.94 12.09
CA ILE A 161 -3.87 15.12 10.84
C ILE A 161 -3.18 14.31 9.75
N VAL A 162 -3.93 13.43 9.10
CA VAL A 162 -3.41 12.58 8.02
C VAL A 162 -4.22 12.73 6.74
N ASN A 163 -3.53 12.61 5.61
CA ASN A 163 -4.16 12.62 4.30
C ASN A 163 -4.58 11.20 3.90
N GLY A 164 -5.88 10.96 3.83
CA GLY A 164 -6.48 9.69 3.41
C GLY A 164 -6.60 9.55 1.90
N LYS A 165 -7.37 8.53 1.48
CA LYS A 165 -7.67 8.28 0.07
C LYS A 165 -8.42 9.48 -0.55
N GLY A 166 -7.94 9.93 -1.72
CA GLY A 166 -8.54 11.08 -2.41
C GLY A 166 -8.13 12.44 -1.83
N ASN A 167 -6.99 12.49 -1.13
CA ASN A 167 -6.47 13.72 -0.48
C ASN A 167 -7.42 14.34 0.55
N LYS A 168 -8.28 13.52 1.16
CA LYS A 168 -9.16 13.97 2.25
C LYS A 168 -8.40 13.90 3.56
N GLU A 169 -8.37 15.02 4.26
CA GLU A 169 -7.79 15.09 5.60
C GLU A 169 -8.73 14.46 6.63
N ARG A 170 -8.13 13.81 7.61
CA ARG A 170 -8.85 13.37 8.82
C ARG A 170 -7.98 13.52 10.05
N MET A 171 -8.61 13.88 11.14
CA MET A 171 -8.01 13.85 12.47
C MET A 171 -8.04 12.41 12.99
N VAL A 172 -6.96 12.02 13.66
CA VAL A 172 -6.82 10.72 14.30
C VAL A 172 -6.33 10.96 15.73
N PRO A 173 -7.04 10.48 16.74
CA PRO A 173 -6.56 10.57 18.12
C PRO A 173 -5.25 9.79 18.28
N VAL A 174 -4.37 10.29 19.13
CA VAL A 174 -3.04 9.70 19.41
C VAL A 174 -2.94 9.41 20.89
N SER A 175 -2.47 8.22 21.25
CA SER A 175 -2.22 7.91 22.66
C SER A 175 -1.04 8.74 23.19
N ARG A 176 -1.07 9.05 24.50
CA ARG A 176 0.02 9.74 25.16
C ARG A 176 1.36 9.01 24.98
N VAL A 177 1.36 7.69 25.05
CA VAL A 177 2.55 6.85 24.84
C VAL A 177 3.15 7.09 23.45
N ALA A 178 2.34 7.14 22.41
CA ALA A 178 2.82 7.40 21.05
C ALA A 178 3.39 8.83 20.92
N LEU A 179 2.75 9.83 21.53
CA LEU A 179 3.24 11.21 21.56
C LEU A 179 4.57 11.33 22.29
N ASP A 180 4.70 10.70 23.46
CA ASP A 180 5.96 10.72 24.24
C ASP A 180 7.11 10.07 23.45
N ASN A 181 6.85 8.99 22.71
CA ASN A 181 7.84 8.37 21.85
C ASN A 181 8.18 9.24 20.62
N ILE A 182 7.19 9.94 20.05
CA ILE A 182 7.43 10.91 18.97
C ILE A 182 8.30 12.07 19.51
N ALA A 183 7.98 12.59 20.69
CA ALA A 183 8.75 13.67 21.32
C ALA A 183 10.19 13.23 21.62
N ALA A 184 10.39 12.05 22.19
CA ALA A 184 11.72 11.49 22.44
C ALA A 184 12.54 11.38 21.13
N TYR A 185 11.94 10.86 20.06
CA TYR A 185 12.60 10.80 18.76
C TYR A 185 12.93 12.19 18.19
N LEU A 186 12.02 13.17 18.30
CA LEU A 186 12.24 14.54 17.80
C LEU A 186 13.38 15.24 18.54
N HIS A 187 13.44 15.13 19.87
CA HIS A 187 14.48 15.76 20.69
C HIS A 187 15.80 14.98 20.69
N GLY A 188 15.76 13.67 20.38
CA GLY A 188 16.91 12.79 20.34
C GLY A 188 17.46 12.60 18.91
N SER A 189 17.39 11.35 18.45
CA SER A 189 18.06 10.91 17.22
C SER A 189 17.59 11.60 15.94
N ARG A 190 16.37 12.17 15.90
CA ARG A 190 15.87 12.93 14.74
C ARG A 190 16.74 14.17 14.45
N GLY A 191 17.14 14.88 15.51
CA GLY A 191 17.99 16.08 15.39
C GLY A 191 19.42 15.80 14.92
N MET A 192 19.89 14.55 15.06
CA MET A 192 21.21 14.12 14.62
C MET A 192 21.27 13.73 13.12
N VAL A 193 20.12 13.57 12.48
CA VAL A 193 20.06 13.20 11.06
C VAL A 193 20.08 14.45 10.19
N PRO A 194 21.06 14.59 9.26
CA PRO A 194 21.10 15.73 8.35
C PRO A 194 19.89 15.69 7.41
N GLU A 195 19.05 16.72 7.48
CA GLU A 195 17.84 16.81 6.68
C GLU A 195 18.16 17.08 5.21
N LYS A 196 17.48 16.35 4.30
CA LYS A 196 17.55 16.62 2.88
C LYS A 196 16.49 17.66 2.46
N PRO A 197 16.73 18.42 1.38
CA PRO A 197 15.74 19.36 0.86
C PRO A 197 14.35 18.71 0.70
N GLY A 198 13.33 19.36 1.26
CA GLY A 198 11.94 18.87 1.25
C GLY A 198 11.59 17.81 2.31
N ALA A 199 12.54 17.43 3.18
CA ALA A 199 12.30 16.47 4.26
C ALA A 199 12.23 17.11 5.66
N ALA A 200 12.49 18.40 5.80
CA ALA A 200 12.55 19.10 7.09
C ALA A 200 11.28 18.95 7.94
N ASN A 201 10.10 19.03 7.31
CA ASN A 201 8.81 18.85 7.99
C ASN A 201 8.33 17.40 8.07
N ILE A 202 9.05 16.43 7.48
CA ILE A 202 8.68 15.01 7.57
C ILE A 202 9.10 14.46 8.93
N LEU A 203 8.15 13.84 9.64
CA LEU A 203 8.40 13.31 10.98
C LEU A 203 9.46 12.20 10.97
N PHE A 204 9.27 11.15 10.18
CA PHE A 204 10.12 9.97 10.19
C PHE A 204 11.12 9.94 9.03
N LEU A 205 12.40 10.03 9.34
CA LEU A 205 13.49 10.04 8.37
C LEU A 205 14.32 8.74 8.40
N ASN A 206 14.94 8.45 7.28
CA ASN A 206 15.96 7.42 7.19
C ASN A 206 17.35 8.00 7.58
N ARG A 207 18.37 7.15 7.72
CA ARG A 207 19.76 7.56 8.06
C ARG A 207 20.35 8.61 7.12
N ARG A 208 19.83 8.75 5.91
CA ARG A 208 20.29 9.68 4.89
C ARG A 208 19.54 11.01 4.90
N GLY A 209 18.64 11.22 5.85
CA GLY A 209 17.82 12.44 5.97
C GLY A 209 16.66 12.53 4.97
N ASN A 210 16.32 11.45 4.29
CA ASN A 210 15.15 11.40 3.43
C ASN A 210 13.98 10.73 4.15
N ARG A 211 12.77 10.99 3.64
CA ARG A 211 11.55 10.29 4.04
C ARG A 211 11.74 8.77 3.93
N LEU A 212 11.16 8.02 4.87
CA LEU A 212 11.12 6.56 4.80
C LEU A 212 10.32 6.07 3.58
N SER A 213 10.74 4.93 3.01
CA SER A 213 9.90 4.21 2.06
C SER A 213 9.00 3.19 2.77
N ARG A 214 7.87 2.83 2.14
CA ARG A 214 6.99 1.76 2.64
C ARG A 214 7.74 0.45 2.84
N GLN A 215 8.68 0.15 1.94
CA GLN A 215 9.49 -1.05 2.01
C GLN A 215 10.44 -1.04 3.23
N MET A 216 11.04 0.11 3.56
CA MET A 216 11.89 0.23 4.76
C MET A 216 11.10 -0.04 6.04
N VAL A 217 9.89 0.51 6.18
CA VAL A 217 9.02 0.25 7.33
C VAL A 217 8.63 -1.23 7.38
N PHE A 218 8.29 -1.84 6.24
CA PHE A 218 7.98 -3.26 6.17
C PHE A 218 9.16 -4.15 6.62
N ILE A 219 10.37 -3.87 6.12
CA ILE A 219 11.58 -4.62 6.48
C ILE A 219 11.90 -4.45 7.96
N MET A 220 11.77 -3.25 8.50
CA MET A 220 11.99 -2.96 9.92
C MET A 220 11.05 -3.79 10.80
N ILE A 221 9.73 -3.75 10.52
CA ILE A 221 8.73 -4.52 11.27
C ILE A 221 9.00 -6.03 11.17
N LYS A 222 9.35 -6.51 9.98
CA LYS A 222 9.67 -7.93 9.78
C LYS A 222 10.87 -8.37 10.61
N ARG A 223 11.95 -7.59 10.64
CA ARG A 223 13.15 -7.88 11.45
C ARG A 223 12.84 -7.88 12.95
N LEU A 224 12.04 -6.92 13.41
CA LEU A 224 11.62 -6.89 14.82
C LEU A 224 10.77 -8.12 15.19
N ALA A 225 9.86 -8.52 14.31
CA ALA A 225 9.06 -9.72 14.50
C ALA A 225 9.90 -11.00 14.57
N GLU A 226 10.90 -11.12 13.70
CA GLU A 226 11.86 -12.22 13.71
C GLU A 226 12.68 -12.23 15.01
N ALA A 227 13.16 -11.07 15.46
CA ALA A 227 13.91 -10.91 16.72
C ALA A 227 13.05 -11.21 17.95
N ALA A 228 11.77 -10.82 17.93
CA ALA A 228 10.78 -11.12 18.97
C ALA A 228 10.29 -12.58 18.97
N GLY A 229 10.71 -13.41 18.00
CA GLY A 229 10.24 -14.80 17.88
C GLY A 229 8.79 -14.95 17.44
N ILE A 230 8.17 -13.92 16.89
CA ILE A 230 6.76 -13.92 16.46
C ILE A 230 6.65 -14.66 15.13
N ARG A 231 5.91 -15.78 15.10
CA ARG A 231 5.77 -16.65 13.91
C ARG A 231 4.70 -16.18 12.91
N LYS A 232 3.83 -15.25 13.32
CA LYS A 232 2.78 -14.68 12.44
C LYS A 232 3.41 -13.86 11.30
N ARG A 233 2.70 -13.76 10.17
CA ARG A 233 3.10 -12.86 9.09
C ARG A 233 2.75 -11.42 9.45
N ILE A 234 3.74 -10.67 9.91
CA ILE A 234 3.54 -9.29 10.35
C ILE A 234 3.89 -8.31 9.24
N SER A 235 3.05 -7.30 9.13
CA SER A 235 3.18 -6.17 8.20
C SER A 235 2.63 -4.90 8.85
N PRO A 236 2.85 -3.72 8.27
CA PRO A 236 2.19 -2.51 8.74
C PRO A 236 0.65 -2.60 8.75
N HIS A 237 0.06 -3.42 7.86
CA HIS A 237 -1.38 -3.69 7.86
C HIS A 237 -1.81 -4.54 9.05
N THR A 238 -0.98 -5.48 9.48
CA THR A 238 -1.24 -6.31 10.67
C THR A 238 -1.33 -5.43 11.91
N LEU A 239 -0.36 -4.53 12.13
CA LEU A 239 -0.38 -3.57 13.24
C LEU A 239 -1.65 -2.70 13.22
N ARG A 240 -2.03 -2.20 12.04
CA ARG A 240 -3.27 -1.45 11.89
C ARG A 240 -4.53 -2.26 12.17
N HIS A 241 -4.57 -3.55 11.81
CA HIS A 241 -5.71 -4.43 12.10
C HIS A 241 -5.78 -4.84 13.57
N SER A 242 -4.66 -4.77 14.29
CA SER A 242 -4.59 -5.01 15.74
C SER A 242 -4.98 -3.79 16.56
N PHE A 243 -5.11 -2.62 15.94
CA PHE A 243 -5.72 -1.44 16.52
C PHE A 243 -7.23 -1.68 16.63
N ALA A 244 -7.74 -1.90 17.81
CA ALA A 244 -9.17 -2.11 18.14
C ALA A 244 -9.64 -1.03 19.12
#